data_019a08856b415cab899aaba763854230
#
_entry.id   019a08856b415cab899aaba763854230
#
_cell.length_a   1.000
_cell.length_b   1.000
_cell.length_c   1.000
_cell.angle_alpha   90.00
_cell.angle_beta   90.00
_cell.angle_gamma   90.00
#
_symmetry.space_group_name_H-M   'P 1'
#
loop_
_entity.id
_entity.type
_entity.pdbx_description
1 polymer ?
#
loop_
_entity_poly.entity_id
_entity_poly.type
_entity_poly.pdbx_seq_one_letter_code
_entity_poly.pdbx_strand_id
1 'polypeptide(L)'
;VTEKWIQAYEKIYTEARSQRNQAVSKITSLYKIYPNKMQTDALNNIARLRQEGKDRALLISATGTGKTYLSAFDVRAYHPKRCLFIVHRSLIAKKSLTSFRQIIDPHISLGLYTNGIKNNQADYIFATIQTLNQEENLRTFAPDAFDYIIIDEAHHAGAKTYQKILKYFRPKFLLGMTATPERTDGYNIFEDFNYNIAYEIRLHQALSENMLVPFHYHGISEIMVDGKLLDDHTNFKLLVSEERVKHILKYADFYGCDQGRVKGLVFCSSIEEAAALCQAFNSHGKRSAAITGSTTEDERKTLIERLELEKYDNPLALDYLFSVDVLNEGIDIPSVNQIIMLRPTASAIVFVQQLGRGLRKNKDKRYLEVIDFIGNYENNYLLPIALYGDHTYNKEHVRRTMHNNYLPGASTVYFEDIAKERIFKKLNITNLATLRSLREAYTLVKHKLGRSPMMVDFITLGDRDPYLFVNYAKSYYNFKQHVDPSESTLTAEHIKILEFISLEIANGKRLEEIILLKYLLSLKQISCRHFQEYMYKVYNVITAKETLDSAVNVLSLHFFKDNDAQKYGNLSLIKIENDDIIIGSELEALYENKEFKNYLDDALAYGEQRFLADYDPKNYYHGFKLYGSYTRKDA
;
A
#
# COMPACT_ATOMS: atom_id res chain seq x y z
N VAL A 1 -4.03 -21.85 19.71
CA VAL A 1 -2.62 -21.56 20.05
C VAL A 1 -2.49 -21.79 21.53
N THR A 2 -1.68 -22.75 21.99
CA THR A 2 -1.53 -23.06 23.40
C THR A 2 -0.59 -22.05 24.06
N GLU A 3 -0.84 -21.75 25.34
CA GLU A 3 -0.03 -20.86 26.17
C GLU A 3 1.48 -21.21 26.15
N LYS A 4 1.80 -22.49 26.03
CA LYS A 4 3.17 -23.00 25.83
C LYS A 4 3.80 -22.51 24.51
N TRP A 5 3.00 -22.34 23.47
CA TRP A 5 3.48 -21.86 22.18
C TRP A 5 3.78 -20.36 22.21
N ILE A 6 2.94 -19.60 22.92
CA ILE A 6 3.14 -18.15 23.14
C ILE A 6 4.43 -17.93 23.93
N GLN A 7 4.63 -18.68 25.04
CA GLN A 7 5.84 -18.58 25.85
C GLN A 7 7.12 -18.97 25.09
N ALA A 8 7.06 -20.02 24.27
CA ALA A 8 8.20 -20.42 23.43
C ALA A 8 8.52 -19.36 22.37
N TYR A 9 7.50 -18.76 21.75
CA TYR A 9 7.65 -17.68 20.77
C TYR A 9 8.21 -16.40 21.42
N GLU A 10 7.69 -16.01 22.58
CA GLU A 10 8.20 -14.85 23.34
C GLU A 10 9.67 -15.02 23.74
N LYS A 11 10.06 -16.24 24.13
CA LYS A 11 11.45 -16.56 24.47
C LYS A 11 12.37 -16.41 23.26
N ILE A 12 12.03 -17.01 22.12
CA ILE A 12 12.81 -16.93 20.87
C ILE A 12 12.89 -15.47 20.37
N TYR A 13 11.79 -14.74 20.45
CA TYR A 13 11.74 -13.33 20.05
C TYR A 13 12.60 -12.44 20.95
N THR A 14 12.58 -12.68 22.25
CA THR A 14 13.36 -11.92 23.24
C THR A 14 14.85 -12.23 23.11
N GLU A 15 15.22 -13.50 22.87
CA GLU A 15 16.61 -13.91 22.64
C GLU A 15 17.18 -13.33 21.33
N ALA A 16 16.43 -13.40 20.24
CA ALA A 16 16.82 -12.80 18.97
C ALA A 16 16.99 -11.28 19.06
N ARG A 17 16.13 -10.61 19.84
CA ARG A 17 16.20 -9.17 20.11
C ARG A 17 17.41 -8.81 20.97
N SER A 18 17.74 -9.62 22.00
CA SER A 18 18.88 -9.37 22.88
C SER A 18 20.22 -9.58 22.16
N GLN A 19 20.34 -10.60 21.31
CA GLN A 19 21.52 -10.84 20.48
C GLN A 19 21.75 -9.71 19.47
N ARG A 20 20.68 -9.18 18.87
CA ARG A 20 20.75 -8.02 17.95
C ARG A 20 21.20 -6.74 18.67
N ASN A 21 20.72 -6.53 19.90
CA ASN A 21 21.11 -5.38 20.72
C ASN A 21 22.55 -5.48 21.24
N GLN A 22 23.06 -6.67 21.54
CA GLN A 22 24.45 -6.88 21.96
C GLN A 22 25.46 -6.70 20.81
N ALA A 23 25.09 -7.07 19.58
CA ALA A 23 25.93 -6.82 18.40
C ALA A 23 26.09 -5.32 18.08
N VAL A 24 25.06 -4.52 18.35
CA VAL A 24 25.04 -3.08 18.14
C VAL A 24 25.81 -2.30 19.21
N SER A 25 25.93 -2.82 20.45
CA SER A 25 26.56 -2.12 21.57
C SER A 25 28.11 -2.07 21.54
N LYS A 26 28.75 -2.77 20.59
CA LYS A 26 30.22 -2.87 20.48
C LYS A 26 30.87 -1.81 19.57
N ILE A 27 30.09 -0.97 18.89
CA ILE A 27 30.63 0.06 18.01
C ILE A 27 30.44 1.42 18.68
N THR A 28 31.49 1.93 19.31
CA THR A 28 31.60 3.30 19.80
C THR A 28 31.58 4.28 18.61
N SER A 29 30.39 4.75 18.21
CA SER A 29 30.24 5.88 17.31
C SER A 29 29.53 7.03 18.02
N LEU A 30 29.84 8.27 17.62
CA LEU A 30 29.25 9.51 18.11
C LEU A 30 27.71 9.60 17.93
N TYR A 31 27.13 8.69 17.14
CA TYR A 31 25.72 8.71 16.79
C TYR A 31 24.99 7.50 17.40
N LYS A 32 24.01 7.79 18.27
CA LYS A 32 23.19 6.75 18.95
C LYS A 32 22.11 6.11 18.08
N ILE A 33 21.84 6.66 16.90
CA ILE A 33 20.75 6.23 16.01
C ILE A 33 21.31 5.84 14.66
N TYR A 34 20.93 4.62 14.20
CA TYR A 34 21.35 4.05 12.92
C TYR A 34 20.16 3.80 12.02
N PRO A 35 20.33 3.88 10.68
CA PRO A 35 19.28 3.50 9.77
C PRO A 35 18.95 2.01 9.90
N ASN A 36 17.66 1.67 9.86
CA ASN A 36 17.21 0.29 9.73
C ASN A 36 17.44 -0.23 8.30
N LYS A 37 17.14 -1.52 8.07
CA LYS A 37 17.36 -2.16 6.76
C LYS A 37 16.68 -1.39 5.62
N MET A 38 15.38 -1.11 5.74
CA MET A 38 14.62 -0.35 4.74
C MET A 38 15.23 1.03 4.48
N GLN A 39 15.55 1.75 5.57
CA GLN A 39 16.17 3.07 5.44
C GLN A 39 17.51 2.96 4.72
N THR A 40 18.31 1.92 4.98
CA THR A 40 19.57 1.67 4.27
C THR A 40 19.33 1.41 2.79
N ASP A 41 18.36 0.57 2.43
CA ASP A 41 18.02 0.27 1.04
C ASP A 41 17.52 1.52 0.31
N ALA A 42 16.66 2.31 0.95
CA ALA A 42 16.18 3.58 0.41
C ALA A 42 17.32 4.60 0.23
N LEU A 43 18.22 4.73 1.19
CA LEU A 43 19.40 5.61 1.12
C LEU A 43 20.33 5.22 -0.04
N ASN A 44 20.57 3.91 -0.21
CA ASN A 44 21.38 3.40 -1.32
C ASN A 44 20.74 3.74 -2.68
N ASN A 45 19.42 3.61 -2.79
CA ASN A 45 18.71 3.94 -4.02
C ASN A 45 18.71 5.45 -4.30
N ILE A 46 18.53 6.30 -3.27
CA ILE A 46 18.64 7.77 -3.44
C ILE A 46 20.06 8.14 -3.89
N ALA A 47 21.09 7.56 -3.28
CA ALA A 47 22.48 7.80 -3.66
C ALA A 47 22.76 7.37 -5.10
N ARG A 48 22.24 6.20 -5.52
CA ARG A 48 22.35 5.71 -6.91
C ARG A 48 21.69 6.66 -7.89
N LEU A 49 20.47 7.12 -7.63
CA LEU A 49 19.77 8.10 -8.50
C LEU A 49 20.60 9.39 -8.69
N ARG A 50 21.25 9.89 -7.63
CA ARG A 50 22.14 11.05 -7.73
C ARG A 50 23.38 10.75 -8.58
N GLN A 51 23.99 9.55 -8.43
CA GLN A 51 25.13 9.12 -9.26
C GLN A 51 24.75 9.00 -10.75
N GLU A 52 23.49 8.62 -11.03
CA GLU A 52 22.91 8.60 -12.39
C GLU A 52 22.57 10.00 -12.91
N GLY A 53 22.89 11.06 -12.17
CA GLY A 53 22.64 12.46 -12.56
C GLY A 53 21.17 12.91 -12.39
N LYS A 54 20.37 12.18 -11.64
CA LYS A 54 18.98 12.60 -11.35
C LYS A 54 18.99 13.73 -10.31
N ASP A 55 18.17 14.74 -10.55
CA ASP A 55 18.03 15.95 -9.72
C ASP A 55 16.90 15.84 -8.69
N ARG A 56 16.08 14.80 -8.76
CA ARG A 56 14.93 14.61 -7.87
C ARG A 56 14.50 13.15 -7.72
N ALA A 57 13.86 12.86 -6.59
CA ALA A 57 13.33 11.52 -6.31
C ALA A 57 12.09 11.59 -5.39
N LEU A 58 11.21 10.59 -5.51
CA LEU A 58 10.06 10.37 -4.65
C LEU A 58 10.28 9.14 -3.77
N LEU A 59 10.09 9.30 -2.46
CA LEU A 59 10.07 8.23 -1.48
C LEU A 59 8.64 7.94 -1.06
N ILE A 60 8.14 6.74 -1.31
CA ILE A 60 6.82 6.29 -0.90
C ILE A 60 7.00 5.35 0.28
N SER A 61 6.51 5.76 1.46
CA SER A 61 6.74 4.96 2.67
C SER A 61 5.57 5.10 3.65
N ALA A 62 5.03 3.97 4.10
CA ALA A 62 3.91 3.92 5.04
C ALA A 62 4.12 4.85 6.26
N THR A 63 3.03 5.30 6.88
CA THR A 63 3.11 6.10 8.10
C THR A 63 3.79 5.30 9.22
N GLY A 64 4.64 5.96 10.01
CA GLY A 64 5.32 5.30 11.14
C GLY A 64 6.65 4.62 10.81
N THR A 65 7.05 4.51 9.55
CA THR A 65 8.29 3.86 9.13
C THR A 65 9.57 4.69 9.33
N GLY A 66 9.44 5.94 9.79
CA GLY A 66 10.60 6.79 10.10
C GLY A 66 11.12 7.62 8.91
N LYS A 67 10.24 8.09 8.01
CA LYS A 67 10.59 8.98 6.86
C LYS A 67 11.46 10.16 7.25
N THR A 68 11.14 10.85 8.36
CA THR A 68 11.89 12.02 8.83
C THR A 68 13.33 11.64 9.23
N TYR A 69 13.52 10.49 9.89
CA TYR A 69 14.87 10.01 10.22
C TYR A 69 15.63 9.59 8.97
N LEU A 70 14.96 8.93 8.00
CA LEU A 70 15.55 8.58 6.72
C LEU A 70 16.09 9.83 6.00
N SER A 71 15.28 10.87 5.90
CA SER A 71 15.71 12.12 5.27
C SER A 71 16.87 12.81 6.02
N ALA A 72 16.91 12.73 7.36
CA ALA A 72 18.04 13.22 8.14
C ALA A 72 19.33 12.42 7.87
N PHE A 73 19.24 11.07 7.76
CA PHE A 73 20.38 10.23 7.38
C PHE A 73 20.87 10.56 5.96
N ASP A 74 19.95 10.82 5.04
CA ASP A 74 20.30 11.17 3.67
C ASP A 74 20.99 12.54 3.60
N VAL A 75 20.45 13.54 4.30
CA VAL A 75 21.10 14.87 4.42
C VAL A 75 22.49 14.75 5.05
N ARG A 76 22.64 13.91 6.10
CA ARG A 76 23.96 13.65 6.70
C ARG A 76 24.94 13.01 5.71
N ALA A 77 24.49 12.10 4.88
CA ALA A 77 25.34 11.44 3.89
C ALA A 77 25.68 12.36 2.70
N TYR A 78 24.75 13.19 2.27
CA TYR A 78 24.90 14.10 1.13
C TYR A 78 25.69 15.37 1.47
N HIS A 79 25.66 15.83 2.73
CA HIS A 79 26.33 17.04 3.22
C HIS A 79 26.02 18.31 2.39
N PRO A 80 24.75 18.69 2.19
CA PRO A 80 24.43 19.93 1.49
C PRO A 80 24.91 21.13 2.31
N LYS A 81 25.35 22.20 1.63
CA LYS A 81 25.68 23.47 2.31
C LYS A 81 24.46 24.09 2.96
N ARG A 82 23.32 24.08 2.23
CA ARG A 82 22.04 24.55 2.74
C ARG A 82 20.93 23.56 2.39
N CYS A 83 20.06 23.28 3.35
CA CYS A 83 18.90 22.40 3.19
C CYS A 83 17.61 23.11 3.59
N LEU A 84 16.54 22.87 2.82
CA LEU A 84 15.19 23.33 3.12
C LEU A 84 14.25 22.13 3.28
N PHE A 85 13.64 22.00 4.46
CA PHE A 85 12.66 20.98 4.79
C PHE A 85 11.27 21.61 4.84
N ILE A 86 10.37 21.24 3.93
CA ILE A 86 9.05 21.85 3.75
C ILE A 86 7.98 20.92 4.29
N VAL A 87 7.11 21.45 5.15
CA VAL A 87 5.96 20.75 5.73
C VAL A 87 4.71 21.65 5.68
N HIS A 88 3.54 21.06 5.95
CA HIS A 88 2.30 21.84 5.95
C HIS A 88 1.91 22.40 7.34
N ARG A 89 2.52 21.94 8.45
CA ARG A 89 2.20 22.38 9.84
C ARG A 89 3.43 22.71 10.64
N SER A 90 3.36 23.78 11.46
CA SER A 90 4.48 24.24 12.31
C SER A 90 4.92 23.20 13.34
N LEU A 91 3.97 22.40 13.88
CA LEU A 91 4.29 21.34 14.82
C LEU A 91 5.17 20.26 14.17
N ILE A 92 4.91 19.92 12.90
CA ILE A 92 5.73 18.95 12.14
C ILE A 92 7.12 19.53 11.90
N ALA A 93 7.23 20.82 11.52
CA ALA A 93 8.51 21.49 11.34
C ALA A 93 9.37 21.42 12.62
N LYS A 94 8.78 21.70 13.78
CA LYS A 94 9.46 21.62 15.09
C LYS A 94 9.93 20.18 15.41
N LYS A 95 9.06 19.19 15.21
CA LYS A 95 9.39 17.76 15.43
C LYS A 95 10.48 17.28 14.47
N SER A 96 10.40 17.65 13.19
CA SER A 96 11.41 17.31 12.19
C SER A 96 12.78 17.92 12.52
N LEU A 97 12.80 19.18 12.93
CA LEU A 97 14.03 19.83 13.42
C LEU A 97 14.62 19.07 14.60
N THR A 98 13.80 18.65 15.58
CA THR A 98 14.26 17.87 16.74
C THR A 98 14.83 16.51 16.31
N SER A 99 14.20 15.82 15.35
CA SER A 99 14.70 14.55 14.81
C SER A 99 16.04 14.74 14.08
N PHE A 100 16.15 15.79 13.29
CA PHE A 100 17.42 16.13 12.60
C PHE A 100 18.54 16.44 13.59
N ARG A 101 18.24 17.16 14.69
CA ARG A 101 19.21 17.46 15.75
C ARG A 101 19.88 16.22 16.35
N GLN A 102 19.20 15.08 16.31
CA GLN A 102 19.74 13.80 16.82
C GLN A 102 20.67 13.10 15.82
N ILE A 103 20.63 13.49 14.54
CA ILE A 103 21.32 12.79 13.45
C ILE A 103 22.42 13.64 12.82
N ILE A 104 22.18 14.94 12.67
CA ILE A 104 23.05 15.90 11.98
C ILE A 104 24.17 16.37 12.91
N ASP A 105 25.32 16.71 12.32
CA ASP A 105 26.46 17.27 13.04
C ASP A 105 26.03 18.47 13.91
N PRO A 106 26.40 18.50 15.20
CA PRO A 106 26.06 19.59 16.11
C PRO A 106 26.51 20.99 15.65
N HIS A 107 27.55 21.09 14.81
CA HIS A 107 28.05 22.35 14.27
C HIS A 107 27.15 22.97 13.20
N ILE A 108 26.25 22.18 12.59
CA ILE A 108 25.29 22.67 11.60
C ILE A 108 24.13 23.36 12.31
N SER A 109 23.87 24.61 11.91
CA SER A 109 22.77 25.38 12.47
C SER A 109 21.41 24.96 11.90
N LEU A 110 20.43 24.69 12.79
CA LEU A 110 19.07 24.32 12.41
C LEU A 110 18.10 25.43 12.80
N GLY A 111 17.28 25.89 11.87
CA GLY A 111 16.35 27.01 12.08
C GLY A 111 14.91 26.69 11.68
N LEU A 112 13.95 27.33 12.35
CA LEU A 112 12.53 27.30 11.98
C LEU A 112 12.19 28.51 11.12
N TYR A 113 11.35 28.28 10.08
CA TYR A 113 10.78 29.33 9.24
C TYR A 113 9.27 29.13 9.11
N THR A 114 8.57 29.58 10.15
CA THR A 114 7.12 29.36 10.33
C THR A 114 6.46 30.67 10.73
N ASN A 115 5.14 30.69 10.87
CA ASN A 115 4.46 31.88 11.37
C ASN A 115 5.01 32.27 12.76
N GLY A 116 5.50 33.49 12.89
CA GLY A 116 6.09 34.04 14.12
C GLY A 116 7.59 33.72 14.35
N ILE A 117 8.21 32.80 13.60
CA ILE A 117 9.64 32.46 13.70
C ILE A 117 10.26 32.43 12.31
N LYS A 118 11.26 33.31 12.05
CA LYS A 118 11.87 33.45 10.72
C LYS A 118 13.41 33.36 10.78
N ASN A 119 13.95 32.19 11.10
CA ASN A 119 15.41 31.94 11.11
C ASN A 119 15.90 31.63 9.69
N ASN A 120 16.13 32.67 8.88
CA ASN A 120 16.55 32.55 7.47
C ASN A 120 18.06 32.36 7.28
N GLN A 121 18.88 32.54 8.35
CA GLN A 121 20.35 32.44 8.30
C GLN A 121 20.86 31.02 8.64
N ALA A 122 20.01 30.12 9.14
CA ALA A 122 20.43 28.76 9.47
C ALA A 122 20.83 27.96 8.22
N ASP A 123 21.76 27.01 8.40
CA ASP A 123 22.21 26.12 7.33
C ASP A 123 21.07 25.22 6.85
N TYR A 124 20.32 24.63 7.80
CA TYR A 124 19.16 23.82 7.48
C TYR A 124 17.89 24.43 8.06
N ILE A 125 16.94 24.71 7.20
CA ILE A 125 15.72 25.46 7.52
C ILE A 125 14.51 24.54 7.43
N PHE A 126 13.67 24.52 8.47
CA PHE A 126 12.41 23.79 8.55
C PHE A 126 11.26 24.80 8.41
N ALA A 127 10.60 24.77 7.28
CA ALA A 127 9.62 25.77 6.90
C ALA A 127 8.22 25.19 6.71
N THR A 128 7.19 26.00 7.00
CA THR A 128 5.84 25.67 6.56
C THR A 128 5.56 26.25 5.17
N ILE A 129 4.82 25.46 4.38
CA ILE A 129 4.42 25.84 3.02
C ILE A 129 3.68 27.18 2.99
N GLN A 130 2.79 27.41 3.99
CA GLN A 130 1.99 28.63 4.10
C GLN A 130 2.87 29.86 4.30
N THR A 131 3.93 29.73 5.13
CA THR A 131 4.88 30.83 5.35
C THR A 131 5.71 31.10 4.10
N LEU A 132 6.24 30.06 3.46
CA LEU A 132 7.05 30.21 2.24
C LEU A 132 6.24 30.73 1.05
N ASN A 133 4.95 30.41 0.95
CA ASN A 133 4.11 30.82 -0.17
C ASN A 133 3.84 32.34 -0.23
N GLN A 134 4.06 33.07 0.88
CA GLN A 134 4.00 34.52 0.92
C GLN A 134 5.17 35.10 0.10
N GLU A 135 4.88 36.01 -0.83
CA GLU A 135 5.87 36.54 -1.79
C GLU A 135 7.10 37.15 -1.09
N GLU A 136 6.89 37.91 -0.03
CA GLU A 136 7.96 38.53 0.76
C GLU A 136 8.89 37.49 1.39
N ASN A 137 8.29 36.40 1.93
CA ASN A 137 9.05 35.32 2.57
C ASN A 137 9.79 34.48 1.53
N LEU A 138 9.17 34.21 0.38
CA LEU A 138 9.79 33.45 -0.68
C LEU A 138 11.01 34.20 -1.24
N ARG A 139 10.89 35.51 -1.50
CA ARG A 139 11.96 36.38 -2.02
C ARG A 139 13.08 36.66 -1.02
N THR A 140 12.93 36.28 0.27
CA THR A 140 14.01 36.31 1.24
C THR A 140 15.17 35.39 0.83
N PHE A 141 14.87 34.37 0.06
CA PHE A 141 15.84 33.38 -0.42
C PHE A 141 16.06 33.51 -1.94
N ALA A 142 17.31 33.43 -2.37
CA ALA A 142 17.62 33.35 -3.79
C ALA A 142 17.10 32.01 -4.36
N PRO A 143 16.76 31.91 -5.66
CA PRO A 143 16.28 30.67 -6.27
C PRO A 143 17.23 29.46 -6.10
N ASP A 144 18.52 29.68 -5.98
CA ASP A 144 19.60 28.70 -5.81
C ASP A 144 20.12 28.63 -4.37
N ALA A 145 19.37 29.22 -3.39
CA ALA A 145 19.81 29.30 -2.01
C ALA A 145 19.99 27.95 -1.31
N PHE A 146 19.35 26.89 -1.81
CA PHE A 146 19.34 25.57 -1.20
C PHE A 146 19.87 24.51 -2.16
N ASP A 147 20.90 23.77 -1.71
CA ASP A 147 21.41 22.61 -2.47
C ASP A 147 20.44 21.44 -2.43
N TYR A 148 19.71 21.30 -1.31
CA TYR A 148 18.79 20.20 -1.07
C TYR A 148 17.45 20.70 -0.53
N ILE A 149 16.37 20.30 -1.17
CA ILE A 149 15.01 20.57 -0.72
C ILE A 149 14.31 19.25 -0.45
N ILE A 150 13.65 19.14 0.70
CA ILE A 150 12.84 18.00 1.11
C ILE A 150 11.40 18.46 1.30
N ILE A 151 10.45 17.74 0.69
CA ILE A 151 9.02 17.97 0.85
C ILE A 151 8.41 16.78 1.57
N ASP A 152 7.95 16.99 2.79
CA ASP A 152 7.15 15.99 3.50
C ASP A 152 5.67 16.10 3.11
N GLU A 153 4.96 14.98 3.12
CA GLU A 153 3.60 14.82 2.58
C GLU A 153 3.50 15.36 1.14
N ALA A 154 4.44 14.91 0.30
CA ALA A 154 4.58 15.38 -1.08
C ALA A 154 3.34 15.16 -1.96
N HIS A 155 2.34 14.33 -1.53
CA HIS A 155 1.06 14.22 -2.21
C HIS A 155 0.31 15.56 -2.29
N HIS A 156 0.64 16.55 -1.47
CA HIS A 156 0.13 17.91 -1.61
C HIS A 156 0.82 18.74 -2.71
N ALA A 157 1.90 18.24 -3.33
CA ALA A 157 2.71 19.01 -4.31
C ALA A 157 1.90 19.56 -5.50
N GLY A 158 0.78 18.92 -5.88
CA GLY A 158 -0.14 19.42 -6.90
C GLY A 158 -0.88 20.72 -6.55
N ALA A 159 -0.92 21.10 -5.28
CA ALA A 159 -1.55 22.36 -4.89
C ALA A 159 -0.76 23.57 -5.44
N LYS A 160 -1.47 24.63 -5.83
CA LYS A 160 -0.87 25.86 -6.39
C LYS A 160 0.24 26.45 -5.52
N THR A 161 0.13 26.31 -4.20
CA THR A 161 1.11 26.79 -3.23
C THR A 161 2.44 26.03 -3.35
N TYR A 162 2.41 24.72 -3.47
CA TYR A 162 3.61 23.90 -3.66
C TYR A 162 4.21 24.11 -5.04
N GLN A 163 3.38 24.16 -6.09
CA GLN A 163 3.83 24.39 -7.46
C GLN A 163 4.57 25.74 -7.59
N LYS A 164 4.13 26.78 -6.89
CA LYS A 164 4.81 28.07 -6.87
C LYS A 164 6.23 27.93 -6.33
N ILE A 165 6.41 27.21 -5.23
CA ILE A 165 7.70 27.00 -4.56
C ILE A 165 8.62 26.11 -5.38
N LEU A 166 8.09 25.00 -5.95
CA LEU A 166 8.84 24.10 -6.81
C LEU A 166 9.36 24.80 -8.09
N LYS A 167 8.61 25.77 -8.63
CA LYS A 167 9.03 26.56 -9.79
C LYS A 167 10.02 27.67 -9.43
N TYR A 168 10.01 28.14 -8.19
CA TYR A 168 10.90 29.22 -7.75
C TYR A 168 12.31 28.71 -7.44
N PHE A 169 12.43 27.65 -6.63
CA PHE A 169 13.73 27.13 -6.22
C PHE A 169 14.35 26.21 -7.26
N ARG A 170 15.68 26.22 -7.31
CA ARG A 170 16.52 25.38 -8.19
C ARG A 170 17.54 24.59 -7.36
N PRO A 171 17.11 23.62 -6.55
CA PRO A 171 18.02 22.81 -5.77
C PRO A 171 18.85 21.89 -6.64
N LYS A 172 20.01 21.44 -6.14
CA LYS A 172 20.77 20.35 -6.77
C LYS A 172 20.06 19.00 -6.64
N PHE A 173 19.28 18.82 -5.56
CA PHE A 173 18.45 17.64 -5.38
C PHE A 173 17.16 17.97 -4.63
N LEU A 174 16.06 17.41 -5.12
CA LEU A 174 14.72 17.51 -4.54
C LEU A 174 14.24 16.13 -4.11
N LEU A 175 13.92 15.94 -2.83
CA LEU A 175 13.32 14.71 -2.31
C LEU A 175 11.87 14.96 -1.88
N GLY A 176 10.94 14.26 -2.51
CA GLY A 176 9.56 14.16 -2.03
C GLY A 176 9.36 12.93 -1.16
N MET A 177 8.62 13.06 -0.07
CA MET A 177 8.25 11.94 0.79
C MET A 177 6.75 11.91 0.99
N THR A 178 6.14 10.74 0.81
CA THR A 178 4.70 10.54 1.06
C THR A 178 4.40 9.13 1.50
N ALA A 179 3.30 8.93 2.20
CA ALA A 179 2.76 7.60 2.47
C ALA A 179 1.78 7.15 1.39
N THR A 180 1.13 8.09 0.72
CA THR A 180 0.02 7.88 -0.22
C THR A 180 0.19 8.81 -1.41
N PRO A 181 0.86 8.36 -2.48
CA PRO A 181 1.01 9.17 -3.70
C PRO A 181 -0.29 9.24 -4.52
N GLU A 182 -1.26 8.35 -4.23
CA GLU A 182 -2.55 8.29 -4.89
C GLU A 182 -3.39 9.51 -4.52
N ARG A 183 -3.89 10.22 -5.52
CA ARG A 183 -4.73 11.40 -5.35
C ARG A 183 -6.09 11.20 -6.00
N THR A 184 -7.12 11.69 -5.33
CA THR A 184 -8.51 11.63 -5.81
C THR A 184 -8.83 12.68 -6.88
N ASP A 185 -7.99 13.71 -7.02
CA ASP A 185 -8.15 14.80 -8.01
C ASP A 185 -7.45 14.53 -9.35
N GLY A 186 -6.81 13.36 -9.51
CA GLY A 186 -6.15 12.95 -10.74
C GLY A 186 -4.80 13.60 -11.01
N TYR A 187 -4.26 14.41 -10.10
CA TYR A 187 -2.95 15.03 -10.26
C TYR A 187 -1.82 14.00 -10.23
N ASN A 188 -0.88 14.10 -11.19
CA ASN A 188 0.26 13.19 -11.30
C ASN A 188 1.49 13.70 -10.53
N ILE A 189 1.62 13.32 -9.26
CA ILE A 189 2.77 13.70 -8.45
C ILE A 189 4.10 13.13 -8.98
N PHE A 190 4.08 11.96 -9.64
CA PHE A 190 5.31 11.31 -10.12
C PHE A 190 6.01 12.17 -11.19
N GLU A 191 5.27 12.98 -11.94
CA GLU A 191 5.82 13.93 -12.92
C GLU A 191 6.69 15.01 -12.25
N ASP A 192 6.27 15.53 -11.08
CA ASP A 192 7.05 16.51 -10.32
C ASP A 192 8.43 15.98 -9.91
N PHE A 193 8.56 14.66 -9.82
CA PHE A 193 9.80 13.96 -9.46
C PHE A 193 10.43 13.21 -10.63
N ASN A 194 10.10 13.57 -11.87
CA ASN A 194 10.63 12.96 -13.11
C ASN A 194 10.51 11.43 -13.11
N TYR A 195 9.47 10.88 -12.49
CA TYR A 195 9.21 9.43 -12.34
C TYR A 195 10.32 8.66 -11.60
N ASN A 196 11.20 9.34 -10.87
CA ASN A 196 12.26 8.72 -10.10
C ASN A 196 11.73 8.28 -8.73
N ILE A 197 11.28 7.03 -8.60
CA ILE A 197 10.89 6.44 -7.32
C ILE A 197 12.15 5.85 -6.67
N ALA A 198 12.58 6.45 -5.56
CA ALA A 198 13.74 5.97 -4.81
C ALA A 198 13.43 4.67 -4.06
N TYR A 199 12.26 4.61 -3.43
CA TYR A 199 11.82 3.43 -2.68
C TYR A 199 10.31 3.48 -2.46
N GLU A 200 9.67 2.32 -2.44
CA GLU A 200 8.26 2.18 -2.10
C GLU A 200 8.08 1.07 -1.07
N ILE A 201 7.50 1.39 0.09
CA ILE A 201 7.12 0.42 1.12
C ILE A 201 5.72 0.71 1.63
N ARG A 202 4.84 -0.27 1.51
CA ARG A 202 3.45 -0.22 1.94
C ARG A 202 3.26 -0.86 3.31
N LEU A 203 2.07 -0.72 3.90
CA LEU A 203 1.76 -1.19 5.25
C LEU A 203 2.14 -2.65 5.48
N HIS A 204 1.73 -3.56 4.61
CA HIS A 204 1.98 -5.00 4.75
C HIS A 204 3.47 -5.33 4.77
N GLN A 205 4.23 -4.76 3.85
CA GLN A 205 5.67 -4.93 3.82
C GLN A 205 6.34 -4.33 5.06
N ALA A 206 5.88 -3.15 5.52
CA ALA A 206 6.39 -2.53 6.74
C ALA A 206 6.12 -3.37 7.99
N LEU A 207 4.99 -4.08 8.04
CA LEU A 207 4.68 -5.04 9.11
C LEU A 207 5.55 -6.30 9.02
N SER A 208 5.71 -6.89 7.82
CA SER A 208 6.54 -8.08 7.62
C SER A 208 8.02 -7.83 7.94
N GLU A 209 8.51 -6.63 7.67
CA GLU A 209 9.87 -6.20 8.01
C GLU A 209 10.00 -5.71 9.47
N ASN A 210 8.96 -5.90 10.29
CA ASN A 210 8.93 -5.51 11.69
C ASN A 210 9.31 -4.04 11.92
N MET A 211 8.87 -3.15 11.05
CA MET A 211 9.09 -1.70 11.17
C MET A 211 8.05 -1.01 12.04
N LEU A 212 6.86 -1.58 12.10
CA LEU A 212 5.71 -1.12 12.85
C LEU A 212 5.43 -2.07 14.03
N VAL A 213 4.67 -1.63 15.03
CA VAL A 213 4.16 -2.55 16.04
C VAL A 213 3.07 -3.40 15.43
N PRO A 214 2.94 -4.68 15.83
CA PRO A 214 1.80 -5.51 15.44
C PRO A 214 0.51 -4.92 16.00
N PHE A 215 -0.62 -5.30 15.42
CA PHE A 215 -1.93 -4.90 15.89
C PHE A 215 -2.90 -6.08 15.98
N HIS A 216 -3.88 -5.94 16.88
CA HIS A 216 -5.03 -6.81 16.97
C HIS A 216 -6.26 -6.03 16.50
N TYR A 217 -6.84 -6.45 15.40
CA TYR A 217 -8.03 -5.83 14.84
C TYR A 217 -9.27 -6.65 15.19
N HIS A 218 -10.26 -5.96 15.74
CA HIS A 218 -11.54 -6.53 16.15
C HIS A 218 -12.68 -5.83 15.41
N GLY A 219 -13.22 -6.50 14.38
CA GLY A 219 -14.40 -6.07 13.65
C GLY A 219 -15.65 -6.47 14.41
N ILE A 220 -16.22 -5.53 15.16
CA ILE A 220 -17.37 -5.72 16.05
C ILE A 220 -18.65 -5.32 15.32
N SER A 221 -19.70 -6.08 15.51
CA SER A 221 -21.02 -5.76 14.96
C SER A 221 -21.60 -4.53 15.64
N GLU A 222 -21.88 -3.49 14.88
CA GLU A 222 -22.63 -2.34 15.39
C GLU A 222 -24.03 -2.77 15.82
N ILE A 223 -24.56 -2.20 16.90
CA ILE A 223 -25.89 -2.55 17.45
C ILE A 223 -27.03 -2.00 16.61
N MET A 224 -28.21 -2.57 16.83
CA MET A 224 -29.46 -1.95 16.40
C MET A 224 -29.92 -0.97 17.48
N VAL A 225 -30.22 0.27 17.11
CA VAL A 225 -30.76 1.29 17.99
C VAL A 225 -32.21 1.59 17.54
N ASP A 226 -33.15 1.52 18.41
CA ASP A 226 -34.60 1.65 18.10
C ASP A 226 -35.04 0.74 16.93
N GLY A 227 -34.55 -0.48 16.88
CA GLY A 227 -34.85 -1.46 15.81
C GLY A 227 -34.25 -1.13 14.44
N LYS A 228 -33.38 -0.12 14.33
CA LYS A 228 -32.69 0.27 13.08
C LYS A 228 -31.21 -0.09 13.13
N LEU A 229 -30.75 -0.68 12.05
CA LEU A 229 -29.30 -0.85 11.82
C LEU A 229 -28.67 0.48 11.44
N LEU A 230 -27.50 0.76 12.01
CA LEU A 230 -26.74 1.95 11.64
C LEU A 230 -26.10 1.75 10.25
N ASP A 231 -26.24 2.78 9.41
CA ASP A 231 -25.74 2.84 8.03
C ASP A 231 -25.13 4.23 7.71
N ASP A 232 -24.74 4.45 6.46
CA ASP A 232 -24.13 5.71 6.01
C ASP A 232 -25.07 6.95 6.14
N HIS A 233 -26.37 6.75 6.31
CA HIS A 233 -27.40 7.79 6.42
C HIS A 233 -28.06 7.87 7.79
N THR A 234 -27.47 7.21 8.78
CA THR A 234 -28.04 7.12 10.12
C THR A 234 -28.15 8.49 10.79
N ASN A 235 -29.30 8.75 11.36
CA ASN A 235 -29.58 10.00 12.09
C ASN A 235 -28.62 10.15 13.29
N PHE A 236 -28.10 11.36 13.50
CA PHE A 236 -27.21 11.73 14.59
C PHE A 236 -27.68 11.24 15.97
N LYS A 237 -28.99 11.35 16.30
CA LYS A 237 -29.51 10.92 17.59
C LYS A 237 -29.26 9.45 17.89
N LEU A 238 -29.26 8.59 16.87
CA LEU A 238 -28.98 7.16 17.03
C LEU A 238 -27.46 6.93 17.20
N LEU A 239 -26.63 7.73 16.55
CA LEU A 239 -25.15 7.65 16.66
C LEU A 239 -24.63 7.99 18.07
N VAL A 240 -25.39 8.77 18.84
CA VAL A 240 -25.01 9.21 20.20
C VAL A 240 -25.94 8.65 21.29
N SER A 241 -26.70 7.62 20.97
CA SER A 241 -27.60 6.97 21.93
C SER A 241 -26.87 6.34 23.09
N GLU A 242 -27.45 6.35 24.26
CA GLU A 242 -26.89 5.77 25.49
C GLU A 242 -26.58 4.28 25.34
N GLU A 243 -27.41 3.56 24.58
CA GLU A 243 -27.21 2.13 24.27
C GLU A 243 -25.92 1.92 23.46
N ARG A 244 -25.70 2.75 22.43
CA ARG A 244 -24.49 2.69 21.61
C ARG A 244 -23.25 3.07 22.40
N VAL A 245 -23.32 4.11 23.22
CA VAL A 245 -22.21 4.52 24.10
C VAL A 245 -21.80 3.37 25.02
N LYS A 246 -22.77 2.72 25.69
CA LYS A 246 -22.48 1.54 26.54
C LYS A 246 -21.89 0.37 25.76
N HIS A 247 -22.36 0.15 24.54
CA HIS A 247 -21.82 -0.89 23.67
C HIS A 247 -20.36 -0.60 23.31
N ILE A 248 -20.02 0.61 22.90
CA ILE A 248 -18.65 1.03 22.57
C ILE A 248 -17.74 0.88 23.81
N LEU A 249 -18.15 1.40 24.95
CA LEU A 249 -17.39 1.31 26.20
C LEU A 249 -17.16 -0.13 26.64
N LYS A 250 -18.18 -0.99 26.52
CA LYS A 250 -18.07 -2.43 26.84
C LYS A 250 -16.93 -3.09 26.06
N TYR A 251 -16.85 -2.86 24.74
CA TYR A 251 -15.81 -3.47 23.93
C TYR A 251 -14.45 -2.78 24.10
N ALA A 252 -14.43 -1.46 24.33
CA ALA A 252 -13.22 -0.73 24.65
C ALA A 252 -12.54 -1.26 25.92
N ASP A 253 -13.34 -1.54 26.96
CA ASP A 253 -12.86 -2.10 28.22
C ASP A 253 -12.54 -3.60 28.10
N PHE A 254 -13.31 -4.37 27.31
CA PHE A 254 -13.11 -5.81 27.12
C PHE A 254 -11.79 -6.12 26.41
N TYR A 255 -11.48 -5.45 25.30
CA TYR A 255 -10.21 -5.62 24.58
C TYR A 255 -9.05 -4.88 25.26
N GLY A 256 -9.36 -3.79 25.96
CA GLY A 256 -8.38 -3.05 26.73
C GLY A 256 -7.28 -2.42 25.87
N CYS A 257 -6.06 -2.44 26.38
CA CYS A 257 -4.89 -1.88 25.70
C CYS A 257 -3.60 -2.61 26.13
N ASP A 258 -2.54 -2.45 25.34
CA ASP A 258 -1.20 -2.91 25.71
C ASP A 258 -0.67 -2.05 26.86
N GLN A 259 -0.32 -2.66 27.94
CA GLN A 259 0.31 -2.15 29.17
C GLN A 259 -0.11 -0.74 29.66
N GLY A 260 -0.19 -0.57 30.97
CA GLY A 260 -0.46 0.73 31.58
C GLY A 260 -1.92 1.19 31.41
N ARG A 261 -2.11 2.47 31.15
CA ARG A 261 -3.44 3.06 30.91
C ARG A 261 -3.76 3.20 29.43
N VAL A 262 -5.05 3.26 29.12
CA VAL A 262 -5.50 3.53 27.74
C VAL A 262 -5.04 4.93 27.27
N LYS A 263 -4.54 4.99 26.06
CA LYS A 263 -4.23 6.18 25.30
C LYS A 263 -4.91 6.00 23.94
N GLY A 264 -6.20 6.33 23.89
CA GLY A 264 -7.08 5.97 22.79
C GLY A 264 -7.31 7.10 21.79
N LEU A 265 -7.42 6.73 20.51
CA LEU A 265 -7.98 7.60 19.47
C LEU A 265 -9.35 7.08 19.04
N VAL A 266 -10.33 7.96 18.93
CA VAL A 266 -11.67 7.63 18.47
C VAL A 266 -11.98 8.41 17.19
N PHE A 267 -12.19 7.70 16.08
CA PHE A 267 -12.54 8.30 14.80
C PHE A 267 -14.05 8.28 14.57
N CYS A 268 -14.63 9.46 14.44
CA CYS A 268 -16.07 9.68 14.27
C CYS A 268 -16.39 10.15 12.84
N SER A 269 -17.69 10.06 12.46
CA SER A 269 -18.18 10.46 11.15
C SER A 269 -18.40 11.98 11.05
N SER A 270 -18.75 12.65 12.15
CA SER A 270 -18.99 14.09 12.19
C SER A 270 -18.42 14.77 13.45
N ILE A 271 -18.27 16.09 13.38
CA ILE A 271 -17.79 16.89 14.52
C ILE A 271 -18.79 16.84 15.67
N GLU A 272 -20.08 16.86 15.35
CA GLU A 272 -21.17 16.79 16.32
C GLU A 272 -21.17 15.43 17.04
N GLU A 273 -20.97 14.33 16.30
CA GLU A 273 -20.81 12.99 16.89
C GLU A 273 -19.61 12.92 17.82
N ALA A 274 -18.46 13.43 17.39
CA ALA A 274 -17.25 13.46 18.20
C ALA A 274 -17.42 14.24 19.51
N ALA A 275 -18.08 15.39 19.47
CA ALA A 275 -18.34 16.22 20.65
C ALA A 275 -19.32 15.53 21.63
N ALA A 276 -20.41 14.98 21.12
CA ALA A 276 -21.44 14.33 21.94
C ALA A 276 -20.93 13.01 22.57
N LEU A 277 -20.23 12.17 21.80
CA LEU A 277 -19.62 10.95 22.34
C LEU A 277 -18.51 11.26 23.34
N CYS A 278 -17.73 12.33 23.13
CA CYS A 278 -16.74 12.80 24.10
C CYS A 278 -17.40 13.17 25.45
N GLN A 279 -18.54 13.88 25.43
CA GLN A 279 -19.29 14.19 26.64
C GLN A 279 -19.86 12.93 27.29
N ALA A 280 -20.41 12.01 26.51
CA ALA A 280 -20.92 10.74 27.01
C ALA A 280 -19.83 9.88 27.66
N PHE A 281 -18.64 9.80 27.07
CA PHE A 281 -17.50 9.10 27.67
C PHE A 281 -17.09 9.74 29.02
N ASN A 282 -17.06 11.07 29.08
CA ASN A 282 -16.76 11.78 30.33
C ASN A 282 -17.84 11.50 31.41
N SER A 283 -19.13 11.42 31.06
CA SER A 283 -20.19 11.07 32.03
C SER A 283 -20.07 9.62 32.54
N HIS A 284 -19.43 8.72 31.78
CA HIS A 284 -19.13 7.35 32.17
C HIS A 284 -17.74 7.19 32.82
N GLY A 285 -17.10 8.30 33.24
CA GLY A 285 -15.83 8.28 33.98
C GLY A 285 -14.58 8.13 33.13
N LYS A 286 -14.67 8.19 31.80
CA LYS A 286 -13.49 8.26 30.92
C LYS A 286 -13.10 9.71 30.71
N ARG A 287 -11.82 10.04 30.79
CA ARG A 287 -11.30 11.40 30.60
C ARG A 287 -11.05 11.62 29.11
N SER A 288 -11.91 12.39 28.48
CA SER A 288 -11.90 12.52 27.02
C SER A 288 -11.92 13.98 26.58
N ALA A 289 -11.36 14.26 25.40
CA ALA A 289 -11.44 15.55 24.73
C ALA A 289 -11.64 15.34 23.22
N ALA A 290 -12.25 16.34 22.55
CA ALA A 290 -12.44 16.32 21.10
C ALA A 290 -11.47 17.29 20.42
N ILE A 291 -10.90 16.87 19.29
CA ILE A 291 -10.05 17.69 18.40
C ILE A 291 -10.77 17.86 17.07
N THR A 292 -11.05 19.12 16.73
CA THR A 292 -11.76 19.51 15.50
C THR A 292 -10.88 20.41 14.62
N GLY A 293 -11.39 20.78 13.45
CA GLY A 293 -10.72 21.74 12.57
C GLY A 293 -10.54 23.13 13.20
N SER A 294 -11.43 23.52 14.11
CA SER A 294 -11.35 24.81 14.84
C SER A 294 -10.42 24.79 16.05
N THR A 295 -9.95 23.61 16.52
CA THR A 295 -8.99 23.51 17.63
C THR A 295 -7.65 24.11 17.20
N THR A 296 -7.16 25.10 17.96
CA THR A 296 -5.89 25.79 17.68
C THR A 296 -4.69 24.83 17.79
N GLU A 297 -3.56 25.21 17.20
CA GLU A 297 -2.34 24.38 17.22
C GLU A 297 -1.81 24.17 18.65
N ASP A 298 -1.88 25.18 19.49
CA ASP A 298 -1.43 25.11 20.89
C ASP A 298 -2.37 24.27 21.77
N GLU A 299 -3.66 24.42 21.60
CA GLU A 299 -4.66 23.56 22.27
C GLU A 299 -4.50 22.11 21.88
N ARG A 300 -4.30 21.86 20.58
CA ARG A 300 -4.08 20.51 20.03
C ARG A 300 -2.84 19.86 20.63
N LYS A 301 -1.75 20.63 20.73
CA LYS A 301 -0.52 20.18 21.38
C LYS A 301 -0.76 19.84 22.85
N THR A 302 -1.45 20.71 23.58
CA THR A 302 -1.78 20.50 25.00
C THR A 302 -2.62 19.23 25.20
N LEU A 303 -3.63 18.98 24.34
CA LEU A 303 -4.45 17.78 24.42
C LEU A 303 -3.66 16.51 24.14
N ILE A 304 -2.74 16.54 23.19
CA ILE A 304 -1.84 15.42 22.88
C ILE A 304 -0.90 15.15 24.07
N GLU A 305 -0.28 16.18 24.64
CA GLU A 305 0.58 16.03 25.82
C GLU A 305 -0.18 15.43 27.00
N ARG A 306 -1.44 15.83 27.21
CA ARG A 306 -2.34 15.25 28.22
C ARG A 306 -2.65 13.78 27.97
N LEU A 307 -2.83 13.36 26.71
CA LEU A 307 -3.01 11.93 26.36
C LEU A 307 -1.72 11.14 26.63
N GLU A 308 -0.55 11.73 26.39
CA GLU A 308 0.75 11.06 26.55
C GLU A 308 1.23 10.96 28.00
N LEU A 309 0.61 11.66 28.96
CA LEU A 309 0.98 11.56 30.39
C LEU A 309 0.96 10.09 30.86
N GLU A 310 2.02 9.64 31.55
CA GLU A 310 2.16 8.25 31.97
C GLU A 310 1.36 7.92 33.24
N LYS A 311 1.32 8.86 34.20
CA LYS A 311 0.71 8.60 35.51
C LYS A 311 -0.81 8.63 35.43
N TYR A 312 -1.44 7.54 35.83
CA TYR A 312 -2.90 7.38 35.85
C TYR A 312 -3.60 8.35 36.79
N ASP A 313 -3.01 8.64 37.93
CA ASP A 313 -3.49 9.56 38.98
C ASP A 313 -3.33 11.04 38.66
N ASN A 314 -2.68 11.39 37.54
CA ASN A 314 -2.64 12.76 37.11
C ASN A 314 -4.02 13.21 36.58
N PRO A 315 -4.67 14.21 37.24
CA PRO A 315 -6.01 14.65 36.86
C PRO A 315 -6.08 15.30 35.47
N LEU A 316 -4.96 15.71 34.92
CA LEU A 316 -4.87 16.28 33.58
C LEU A 316 -4.76 15.21 32.48
N ALA A 317 -4.48 13.95 32.83
CA ALA A 317 -4.32 12.89 31.86
C ALA A 317 -5.64 12.59 31.15
N LEU A 318 -5.57 12.37 29.83
CA LEU A 318 -6.72 11.98 29.00
C LEU A 318 -6.61 10.51 28.63
N ASP A 319 -7.74 9.82 28.59
CA ASP A 319 -7.86 8.44 28.15
C ASP A 319 -8.16 8.35 26.65
N TYR A 320 -8.98 9.29 26.11
CA TYR A 320 -9.37 9.29 24.71
C TYR A 320 -9.32 10.67 24.08
N LEU A 321 -8.91 10.71 22.80
CA LEU A 321 -9.07 11.86 21.91
C LEU A 321 -10.03 11.50 20.78
N PHE A 322 -11.11 12.25 20.66
CA PHE A 322 -12.09 12.11 19.59
C PHE A 322 -11.75 13.01 18.42
N SER A 323 -11.85 12.50 17.20
CA SER A 323 -11.56 13.27 15.99
C SER A 323 -12.37 12.78 14.79
N VAL A 324 -12.57 13.68 13.83
CA VAL A 324 -13.12 13.32 12.51
C VAL A 324 -11.98 13.10 11.53
N ASP A 325 -11.43 14.14 10.90
CA ASP A 325 -10.36 14.01 9.90
C ASP A 325 -9.04 14.67 10.34
N VAL A 326 -9.07 15.45 11.41
CA VAL A 326 -7.92 16.26 11.85
C VAL A 326 -6.71 15.42 12.24
N LEU A 327 -6.93 14.22 12.75
CA LEU A 327 -5.88 13.29 13.13
C LEU A 327 -5.44 12.36 11.98
N ASN A 328 -6.06 12.44 10.79
CA ASN A 328 -5.66 11.63 9.63
C ASN A 328 -4.27 12.01 9.11
N GLU A 329 -3.83 13.26 9.31
CA GLU A 329 -2.55 13.76 8.82
C GLU A 329 -1.80 14.59 9.85
N GLY A 330 -0.47 14.53 9.82
CA GLY A 330 0.41 15.46 10.50
C GLY A 330 0.51 15.38 12.03
N ILE A 331 -0.19 14.46 12.69
CA ILE A 331 -0.09 14.26 14.14
C ILE A 331 0.57 12.93 14.42
N ASP A 332 1.57 12.97 15.28
CA ASP A 332 2.36 11.81 15.69
C ASP A 332 2.20 11.59 17.20
N ILE A 333 1.53 10.50 17.56
CA ILE A 333 1.34 10.09 18.95
C ILE A 333 1.77 8.62 19.09
N PRO A 334 3.07 8.33 19.22
CA PRO A 334 3.58 6.96 19.27
C PRO A 334 3.03 6.14 20.44
N SER A 335 2.61 6.81 21.51
CA SER A 335 2.09 6.19 22.74
C SER A 335 0.66 5.66 22.60
N VAL A 336 -0.07 5.96 21.52
CA VAL A 336 -1.42 5.42 21.27
C VAL A 336 -1.42 3.90 21.27
N ASN A 337 -2.23 3.28 22.14
CA ASN A 337 -2.31 1.85 22.32
C ASN A 337 -3.72 1.25 22.05
N GLN A 338 -4.72 2.12 21.80
CA GLN A 338 -6.05 1.71 21.36
C GLN A 338 -6.59 2.65 20.28
N ILE A 339 -7.23 2.12 19.25
CA ILE A 339 -7.96 2.88 18.23
C ILE A 339 -9.40 2.36 18.19
N ILE A 340 -10.37 3.27 18.21
CA ILE A 340 -11.79 2.97 18.04
C ILE A 340 -12.28 3.64 16.76
N MET A 341 -12.83 2.86 15.84
CA MET A 341 -13.39 3.34 14.59
C MET A 341 -14.91 3.28 14.64
N LEU A 342 -15.55 4.44 14.59
CA LEU A 342 -17.02 4.60 14.67
C LEU A 342 -17.61 5.14 13.36
N ARG A 343 -16.80 5.24 12.32
CA ARG A 343 -17.21 5.80 11.03
C ARG A 343 -17.11 4.77 9.92
N PRO A 344 -17.97 4.87 8.88
CA PRO A 344 -17.82 4.05 7.68
C PRO A 344 -16.45 4.29 7.03
N THR A 345 -15.85 3.24 6.52
CA THR A 345 -14.60 3.33 5.75
C THR A 345 -14.87 3.97 4.40
N ALA A 346 -14.46 5.22 4.21
CA ALA A 346 -14.63 5.92 2.94
C ALA A 346 -13.69 5.40 1.85
N SER A 347 -12.48 5.00 2.23
CA SER A 347 -11.51 4.37 1.33
C SER A 347 -10.49 3.52 2.12
N ALA A 348 -9.91 2.53 1.46
CA ALA A 348 -8.84 1.72 2.03
C ALA A 348 -7.63 2.58 2.45
N ILE A 349 -7.33 3.65 1.72
CA ILE A 349 -6.24 4.59 2.00
C ILE A 349 -6.46 5.31 3.33
N VAL A 350 -7.64 5.90 3.54
CA VAL A 350 -7.99 6.61 4.78
C VAL A 350 -7.95 5.66 5.98
N PHE A 351 -8.48 4.44 5.82
CA PHE A 351 -8.43 3.40 6.84
C PHE A 351 -6.98 3.08 7.26
N VAL A 352 -6.11 2.82 6.27
CA VAL A 352 -4.68 2.53 6.52
C VAL A 352 -3.97 3.73 7.16
N GLN A 353 -4.31 4.96 6.78
CA GLN A 353 -3.75 6.17 7.41
C GLN A 353 -4.14 6.30 8.88
N GLN A 354 -5.41 6.04 9.22
CA GLN A 354 -5.91 6.06 10.60
C GLN A 354 -5.26 4.96 11.44
N LEU A 355 -5.22 3.74 10.92
CA LEU A 355 -4.53 2.61 11.54
C LEU A 355 -3.06 2.93 11.80
N GLY A 356 -2.39 3.52 10.81
CA GLY A 356 -0.97 3.89 10.87
C GLY A 356 -0.61 4.87 11.99
N ARG A 357 -1.58 5.62 12.53
CA ARG A 357 -1.34 6.52 13.69
C ARG A 357 -0.95 5.75 14.94
N GLY A 358 -1.53 4.58 15.14
CA GLY A 358 -1.24 3.73 16.30
C GLY A 358 -0.14 2.69 16.05
N LEU A 359 0.37 2.53 14.82
CA LEU A 359 1.35 1.47 14.52
C LEU A 359 2.81 1.86 14.78
N ARG A 360 3.08 3.08 15.22
CA ARG A 360 4.44 3.51 15.51
C ARG A 360 5.02 2.77 16.71
N LYS A 361 6.29 2.41 16.59
CA LYS A 361 7.04 1.83 17.71
C LYS A 361 7.25 2.86 18.80
N ASN A 362 6.98 2.47 20.03
CA ASN A 362 7.34 3.19 21.24
C ASN A 362 8.03 2.21 22.19
N LYS A 363 8.84 2.72 23.13
CA LYS A 363 9.70 1.93 24.01
C LYS A 363 8.93 0.85 24.79
N ASP A 364 7.73 1.21 25.26
CA ASP A 364 6.93 0.35 26.14
C ASP A 364 5.69 -0.23 25.43
N LYS A 365 5.59 -0.11 24.10
CA LYS A 365 4.45 -0.56 23.32
C LYS A 365 4.78 -1.81 22.52
N ARG A 366 4.05 -2.90 22.78
CA ARG A 366 4.21 -4.20 22.14
C ARG A 366 3.24 -4.39 20.97
N TYR A 367 1.99 -3.89 21.08
CA TYR A 367 0.95 -3.99 20.07
C TYR A 367 -0.05 -2.83 20.18
N LEU A 368 -0.91 -2.73 19.19
CA LEU A 368 -2.02 -1.79 19.11
C LEU A 368 -3.33 -2.57 19.10
N GLU A 369 -4.30 -2.19 19.95
CA GLU A 369 -5.67 -2.68 19.84
C GLU A 369 -6.48 -1.78 18.91
N VAL A 370 -7.21 -2.39 17.96
CA VAL A 370 -8.09 -1.69 17.01
C VAL A 370 -9.47 -2.28 17.08
N ILE A 371 -10.44 -1.48 17.46
CA ILE A 371 -11.85 -1.87 17.59
C ILE A 371 -12.65 -1.09 16.55
N ASP A 372 -13.22 -1.81 15.60
CA ASP A 372 -13.95 -1.22 14.48
C ASP A 372 -15.42 -1.66 14.52
N PHE A 373 -16.34 -0.71 14.66
CA PHE A 373 -17.76 -0.99 14.76
C PHE A 373 -18.41 -0.99 13.37
N ILE A 374 -18.74 -2.20 12.91
CA ILE A 374 -19.19 -2.48 11.55
C ILE A 374 -20.72 -2.45 11.48
N GLY A 375 -21.27 -1.33 11.00
CA GLY A 375 -22.68 -1.16 10.67
C GLY A 375 -23.06 -1.78 9.31
N ASN A 376 -24.18 -1.34 8.74
CA ASN A 376 -24.58 -1.75 7.39
C ASN A 376 -24.03 -0.77 6.31
N TYR A 377 -22.76 -0.41 6.43
CA TYR A 377 -22.11 0.57 5.56
C TYR A 377 -21.86 0.02 4.15
N GLU A 378 -21.93 0.88 3.14
CA GLU A 378 -21.79 0.48 1.74
C GLU A 378 -20.38 -0.03 1.40
N ASN A 379 -19.37 0.58 2.00
CA ASN A 379 -17.97 0.30 1.71
C ASN A 379 -17.32 -0.75 2.63
N ASN A 380 -18.11 -1.51 3.40
CA ASN A 380 -17.56 -2.55 4.29
C ASN A 380 -16.65 -3.57 3.61
N TYR A 381 -16.85 -3.82 2.31
CA TYR A 381 -16.00 -4.72 1.52
C TYR A 381 -14.54 -4.22 1.37
N LEU A 382 -14.29 -2.92 1.61
CA LEU A 382 -12.93 -2.35 1.56
C LEU A 382 -12.09 -2.74 2.78
N LEU A 383 -12.70 -3.07 3.92
CA LEU A 383 -12.00 -3.43 5.15
C LEU A 383 -11.08 -4.63 4.96
N PRO A 384 -11.55 -5.80 4.52
CA PRO A 384 -10.67 -6.94 4.29
C PRO A 384 -9.64 -6.66 3.18
N ILE A 385 -10.00 -5.95 2.12
CA ILE A 385 -9.06 -5.58 1.05
C ILE A 385 -7.90 -4.75 1.64
N ALA A 386 -8.20 -3.76 2.47
CA ALA A 386 -7.20 -2.91 3.09
C ALA A 386 -6.36 -3.64 4.16
N LEU A 387 -7.01 -4.45 5.02
CA LEU A 387 -6.36 -5.18 6.12
C LEU A 387 -5.43 -6.27 5.61
N TYR A 388 -5.87 -7.04 4.62
CA TYR A 388 -5.10 -8.16 4.08
C TYR A 388 -4.23 -7.80 2.88
N GLY A 389 -4.33 -6.56 2.37
CA GLY A 389 -3.59 -6.10 1.19
C GLY A 389 -3.95 -6.88 -0.06
N ASP A 390 -5.22 -7.21 -0.25
CA ASP A 390 -5.66 -7.96 -1.41
C ASP A 390 -5.52 -7.13 -2.69
N HIS A 391 -4.72 -7.64 -3.62
CA HIS A 391 -4.52 -7.05 -4.96
C HIS A 391 -5.34 -7.76 -6.04
N THR A 392 -5.95 -8.90 -5.70
CA THR A 392 -6.69 -9.71 -6.68
C THR A 392 -8.06 -9.15 -6.97
N TYR A 393 -8.65 -8.43 -6.01
CA TYR A 393 -10.04 -7.98 -6.04
C TYR A 393 -11.02 -9.12 -6.40
N ASN A 394 -10.64 -10.34 -6.06
CA ASN A 394 -11.45 -11.53 -6.25
C ASN A 394 -12.26 -11.81 -4.99
N LYS A 395 -13.59 -11.84 -5.12
CA LYS A 395 -14.50 -12.03 -3.99
C LYS A 395 -14.23 -13.32 -3.22
N GLU A 396 -13.90 -14.41 -3.91
CA GLU A 396 -13.58 -15.69 -3.28
C GLU A 396 -12.23 -15.63 -2.56
N HIS A 397 -11.24 -14.97 -3.14
CA HIS A 397 -9.95 -14.76 -2.48
C HIS A 397 -10.12 -13.95 -1.19
N VAL A 398 -10.85 -12.84 -1.23
CA VAL A 398 -11.16 -12.01 -0.06
C VAL A 398 -11.87 -12.85 1.02
N ARG A 399 -12.87 -13.68 0.66
CA ARG A 399 -13.56 -14.57 1.61
C ARG A 399 -12.60 -15.57 2.26
N ARG A 400 -11.77 -16.25 1.46
CA ARG A 400 -10.77 -17.22 1.96
C ARG A 400 -9.80 -16.56 2.92
N THR A 401 -9.30 -15.38 2.58
CA THR A 401 -8.34 -14.63 3.41
C THR A 401 -8.96 -14.22 4.74
N MET A 402 -10.23 -13.81 4.76
CA MET A 402 -10.96 -13.51 5.99
C MET A 402 -11.18 -14.73 6.91
N HIS A 403 -11.22 -15.93 6.35
CA HIS A 403 -11.30 -17.16 7.16
C HIS A 403 -9.96 -17.56 7.78
N ASN A 404 -8.84 -17.21 7.15
CA ASN A 404 -7.51 -17.63 7.60
C ASN A 404 -6.92 -16.75 8.68
N ASN A 405 -7.44 -15.54 8.90
CA ASN A 405 -7.02 -14.58 9.91
C ASN A 405 -5.50 -14.27 9.92
N TYR A 406 -4.79 -14.55 8.81
CA TYR A 406 -3.34 -14.40 8.74
C TYR A 406 -2.96 -13.00 8.23
N LEU A 407 -2.08 -12.34 8.98
CA LEU A 407 -1.38 -11.14 8.57
C LEU A 407 0.13 -11.29 8.78
N PRO A 408 0.96 -10.56 8.02
CA PRO A 408 2.40 -10.52 8.27
C PRO A 408 2.73 -10.06 9.70
N GLY A 409 3.78 -10.66 10.28
CA GLY A 409 4.20 -10.37 11.64
C GLY A 409 3.31 -11.03 12.69
N ALA A 410 3.18 -10.42 13.87
CA ALA A 410 2.36 -10.92 14.99
C ALA A 410 0.97 -10.25 15.04
N SER A 411 0.52 -9.65 13.94
CA SER A 411 -0.80 -9.00 13.85
C SER A 411 -1.90 -10.03 13.68
N THR A 412 -3.08 -9.74 14.23
CA THR A 412 -4.28 -10.59 14.13
C THR A 412 -5.49 -9.79 13.67
N VAL A 413 -6.38 -10.43 12.93
CA VAL A 413 -7.67 -9.86 12.52
C VAL A 413 -8.77 -10.81 12.92
N TYR A 414 -9.74 -10.29 13.64
CA TYR A 414 -10.94 -11.00 14.05
C TYR A 414 -12.17 -10.20 13.64
N PHE A 415 -13.15 -10.86 13.07
CA PHE A 415 -14.46 -10.29 12.80
C PHE A 415 -15.53 -11.12 13.53
N GLU A 416 -16.44 -10.49 14.23
CA GLU A 416 -17.67 -11.15 14.69
C GLU A 416 -18.47 -11.69 13.51
N ASP A 417 -19.21 -12.78 13.71
CA ASP A 417 -19.93 -13.46 12.62
C ASP A 417 -20.94 -12.53 11.92
N ILE A 418 -21.68 -11.73 12.69
CA ILE A 418 -22.61 -10.74 12.11
C ILE A 418 -21.86 -9.67 11.30
N ALA A 419 -20.69 -9.24 11.76
CA ALA A 419 -19.85 -8.30 11.01
C ALA A 419 -19.35 -8.92 9.69
N LYS A 420 -18.91 -10.19 9.72
CA LYS A 420 -18.56 -10.97 8.51
C LYS A 420 -19.72 -11.06 7.53
N GLU A 421 -20.91 -11.37 8.00
CA GLU A 421 -22.12 -11.43 7.16
C GLU A 421 -22.42 -10.09 6.49
N ARG A 422 -22.30 -8.97 7.22
CA ARG A 422 -22.46 -7.62 6.66
C ARG A 422 -21.44 -7.32 5.57
N ILE A 423 -20.17 -7.66 5.82
CA ILE A 423 -19.10 -7.51 4.83
C ILE A 423 -19.38 -8.38 3.60
N PHE A 424 -19.72 -9.66 3.79
CA PHE A 424 -20.00 -10.58 2.68
C PHE A 424 -21.23 -10.16 1.88
N LYS A 425 -22.28 -9.65 2.54
CA LYS A 425 -23.46 -9.12 1.84
C LYS A 425 -23.08 -7.98 0.91
N LYS A 426 -22.26 -7.03 1.36
CA LYS A 426 -21.76 -5.92 0.52
C LYS A 426 -20.81 -6.42 -0.56
N LEU A 427 -19.89 -7.31 -0.24
CA LEU A 427 -18.97 -7.93 -1.20
C LEU A 427 -19.72 -8.66 -2.34
N ASN A 428 -20.83 -9.33 -2.03
CA ASN A 428 -21.64 -10.06 -3.02
C ASN A 428 -22.25 -9.15 -4.07
N ILE A 429 -22.82 -8.02 -3.63
CA ILE A 429 -23.53 -7.09 -4.51
C ILE A 429 -22.61 -6.09 -5.22
N THR A 430 -21.42 -5.84 -4.67
CA THR A 430 -20.47 -4.87 -5.22
C THR A 430 -19.74 -5.46 -6.42
N ASN A 431 -19.65 -4.71 -7.52
CA ASN A 431 -18.73 -5.03 -8.62
C ASN A 431 -17.35 -4.42 -8.30
N LEU A 432 -16.39 -5.28 -7.92
CA LEU A 432 -15.03 -4.85 -7.56
C LEU A 432 -14.20 -4.41 -8.78
N ALA A 433 -14.57 -4.86 -9.98
CA ALA A 433 -13.88 -4.57 -11.24
C ALA A 433 -14.73 -3.66 -12.14
N THR A 434 -15.15 -2.50 -11.62
CA THR A 434 -15.83 -1.49 -12.44
C THR A 434 -14.84 -0.80 -13.38
N LEU A 435 -15.31 -0.34 -14.55
CA LEU A 435 -14.47 0.43 -15.47
C LEU A 435 -13.79 1.62 -14.79
N ARG A 436 -14.50 2.31 -13.91
CA ARG A 436 -13.94 3.42 -13.12
C ARG A 436 -12.77 2.97 -12.27
N SER A 437 -12.94 1.91 -11.48
CA SER A 437 -11.90 1.40 -10.59
C SER A 437 -10.70 0.82 -11.34
N LEU A 438 -10.95 0.18 -12.50
CA LEU A 438 -9.89 -0.32 -13.38
C LEU A 438 -9.13 0.82 -14.06
N ARG A 439 -9.83 1.89 -14.47
CA ARG A 439 -9.21 3.09 -15.02
C ARG A 439 -8.33 3.80 -14.00
N GLU A 440 -8.76 3.88 -12.75
CA GLU A 440 -7.97 4.46 -11.66
C GLU A 440 -6.67 3.67 -11.44
N ALA A 441 -6.73 2.33 -11.42
CA ALA A 441 -5.55 1.47 -11.32
C ALA A 441 -4.60 1.63 -12.52
N TYR A 442 -5.15 1.67 -13.75
CA TYR A 442 -4.38 1.93 -14.96
C TYR A 442 -3.66 3.28 -14.90
N THR A 443 -4.41 4.33 -14.53
CA THR A 443 -3.89 5.70 -14.45
C THR A 443 -2.76 5.82 -13.42
N LEU A 444 -2.88 5.14 -12.28
CA LEU A 444 -1.84 5.12 -11.27
C LEU A 444 -0.51 4.56 -11.82
N VAL A 445 -0.55 3.41 -12.50
CA VAL A 445 0.67 2.81 -13.07
C VAL A 445 1.20 3.64 -14.24
N LYS A 446 0.31 4.19 -15.08
CA LYS A 446 0.68 5.14 -16.13
C LYS A 446 1.40 6.36 -15.55
N HIS A 447 0.90 6.91 -14.44
CA HIS A 447 1.53 8.02 -13.72
C HIS A 447 2.89 7.63 -13.13
N LYS A 448 3.05 6.43 -12.59
CA LYS A 448 4.35 5.96 -12.06
C LYS A 448 5.41 5.81 -13.15
N LEU A 449 5.01 5.43 -14.36
CA LEU A 449 5.91 5.15 -15.49
C LEU A 449 6.17 6.34 -16.40
N GLY A 450 5.24 7.32 -16.48
CA GLY A 450 5.28 8.38 -17.49
C GLY A 450 4.99 7.91 -18.93
N ARG A 451 4.53 6.67 -19.10
CA ARG A 451 4.14 6.06 -20.38
C ARG A 451 2.93 5.15 -20.20
N SER A 452 2.29 4.76 -21.29
CA SER A 452 1.27 3.72 -21.23
C SER A 452 1.87 2.41 -20.69
N PRO A 453 1.29 1.83 -19.62
CA PRO A 453 1.78 0.59 -19.02
C PRO A 453 1.45 -0.62 -19.91
N MET A 454 2.20 -1.70 -19.70
CA MET A 454 1.94 -3.05 -20.19
C MET A 454 1.55 -3.95 -19.01
N MET A 455 1.04 -5.17 -19.25
CA MET A 455 0.56 -6.06 -18.16
C MET A 455 1.66 -6.37 -17.13
N VAL A 456 2.89 -6.59 -17.60
CA VAL A 456 4.04 -6.88 -16.72
C VAL A 456 4.37 -5.72 -15.78
N ASP A 457 4.15 -4.48 -16.19
CA ASP A 457 4.36 -3.30 -15.34
C ASP A 457 3.48 -3.32 -14.09
N PHE A 458 2.28 -3.90 -14.17
CA PHE A 458 1.35 -3.99 -13.03
C PHE A 458 1.80 -4.99 -11.97
N ILE A 459 2.63 -5.97 -12.31
CA ILE A 459 3.14 -6.95 -11.33
C ILE A 459 4.07 -6.25 -10.32
N THR A 460 4.85 -5.29 -10.78
CA THR A 460 5.84 -4.60 -9.95
C THR A 460 5.35 -3.26 -9.38
N LEU A 461 4.52 -2.54 -10.13
CA LEU A 461 4.14 -1.16 -9.83
C LEU A 461 2.64 -0.98 -9.54
N GLY A 462 1.82 -1.97 -9.88
CA GLY A 462 0.38 -1.93 -9.68
C GLY A 462 -0.06 -2.35 -8.28
N ASP A 463 -1.28 -2.00 -7.95
CA ASP A 463 -2.01 -2.42 -6.76
C ASP A 463 -3.06 -3.51 -7.07
N ARG A 464 -3.14 -3.96 -8.35
CA ARG A 464 -4.14 -4.92 -8.83
C ARG A 464 -3.56 -5.88 -9.85
N ASP A 465 -4.10 -7.10 -9.84
CA ASP A 465 -3.81 -8.10 -10.87
C ASP A 465 -4.32 -7.61 -12.24
N PRO A 466 -3.46 -7.45 -13.25
CA PRO A 466 -3.86 -7.00 -14.59
C PRO A 466 -4.80 -7.96 -15.31
N TYR A 467 -4.99 -9.19 -14.84
CA TYR A 467 -5.99 -10.09 -15.37
C TYR A 467 -7.43 -9.58 -15.21
N LEU A 468 -7.67 -8.65 -14.27
CA LEU A 468 -8.95 -7.95 -14.15
C LEU A 468 -9.31 -7.15 -15.41
N PHE A 469 -8.30 -6.58 -16.09
CA PHE A 469 -8.49 -5.88 -17.36
C PHE A 469 -8.90 -6.83 -18.48
N VAL A 470 -8.29 -8.03 -18.50
CA VAL A 470 -8.64 -9.12 -19.43
C VAL A 470 -10.07 -9.59 -19.19
N ASN A 471 -10.45 -9.83 -17.93
CA ASN A 471 -11.82 -10.23 -17.58
C ASN A 471 -12.87 -9.18 -17.99
N TYR A 472 -12.50 -7.90 -17.94
CA TYR A 472 -13.40 -6.81 -18.33
C TYR A 472 -13.56 -6.69 -19.85
N ALA A 473 -12.45 -6.73 -20.61
CA ALA A 473 -12.43 -6.39 -22.04
C ALA A 473 -11.92 -7.52 -22.94
N LYS A 474 -11.75 -8.75 -22.44
CA LYS A 474 -11.26 -9.96 -23.11
C LYS A 474 -9.76 -9.96 -23.44
N SER A 475 -9.13 -8.81 -23.56
CA SER A 475 -7.69 -8.67 -23.68
C SER A 475 -7.24 -7.33 -23.07
N TYR A 476 -5.97 -7.27 -22.69
CA TYR A 476 -5.40 -6.01 -22.20
C TYR A 476 -5.37 -4.92 -23.26
N TYR A 477 -5.13 -5.28 -24.52
CA TYR A 477 -5.21 -4.34 -25.65
C TYR A 477 -6.59 -3.69 -25.75
N ASN A 478 -7.67 -4.49 -25.72
CA ASN A 478 -9.03 -3.95 -25.77
C ASN A 478 -9.32 -3.02 -24.60
N PHE A 479 -8.89 -3.41 -23.38
CA PHE A 479 -9.05 -2.55 -22.20
C PHE A 479 -8.31 -1.23 -22.36
N LYS A 480 -7.06 -1.27 -22.82
CA LYS A 480 -6.25 -0.05 -23.03
C LYS A 480 -6.92 0.87 -24.05
N GLN A 481 -7.45 0.34 -25.14
CA GLN A 481 -8.18 1.15 -26.13
C GLN A 481 -9.44 1.82 -25.56
N HIS A 482 -10.09 1.22 -24.53
CA HIS A 482 -11.23 1.85 -23.84
C HIS A 482 -10.82 3.00 -22.90
N VAL A 483 -9.68 2.91 -22.25
CA VAL A 483 -9.29 3.87 -21.20
C VAL A 483 -8.25 4.89 -21.65
N ASP A 484 -7.43 4.55 -22.65
CA ASP A 484 -6.33 5.34 -23.19
C ASP A 484 -6.22 5.09 -24.71
N PRO A 485 -7.22 5.56 -25.50
CA PRO A 485 -7.26 5.32 -26.94
C PRO A 485 -6.02 5.82 -27.65
N SER A 486 -5.50 5.03 -28.58
CA SER A 486 -4.38 5.41 -29.46
C SER A 486 -4.63 4.86 -30.86
N GLU A 487 -4.03 5.49 -31.87
CA GLU A 487 -3.99 4.90 -33.21
C GLU A 487 -3.39 3.50 -33.16
N SER A 488 -3.95 2.57 -33.89
CA SER A 488 -3.54 1.18 -33.91
C SER A 488 -3.40 0.64 -35.31
N THR A 489 -2.40 -0.22 -35.48
CA THR A 489 -2.13 -0.95 -36.71
C THR A 489 -2.72 -2.37 -36.71
N LEU A 490 -3.42 -2.76 -35.62
CA LEU A 490 -3.95 -4.12 -35.46
C LEU A 490 -5.20 -4.36 -36.29
N THR A 491 -5.22 -5.48 -36.99
CA THR A 491 -6.40 -5.99 -37.71
C THR A 491 -7.33 -6.77 -36.75
N ALA A 492 -8.52 -7.11 -37.22
CA ALA A 492 -9.46 -7.94 -36.47
C ALA A 492 -8.87 -9.32 -36.11
N GLU A 493 -7.98 -9.87 -36.92
CA GLU A 493 -7.30 -11.14 -36.67
C GLU A 493 -6.30 -11.02 -35.53
N HIS A 494 -5.49 -9.98 -35.51
CA HIS A 494 -4.60 -9.68 -34.39
C HIS A 494 -5.37 -9.59 -33.07
N ILE A 495 -6.50 -8.88 -33.05
CA ILE A 495 -7.33 -8.69 -31.85
C ILE A 495 -7.89 -10.04 -31.36
N LYS A 496 -8.38 -10.89 -32.26
CA LYS A 496 -8.90 -12.22 -31.88
C LYS A 496 -7.83 -13.12 -31.27
N ILE A 497 -6.61 -13.09 -31.81
CA ILE A 497 -5.49 -13.84 -31.23
C ILE A 497 -5.13 -13.30 -29.85
N LEU A 498 -5.07 -11.97 -29.66
CA LEU A 498 -4.82 -11.37 -28.36
C LEU A 498 -5.92 -11.73 -27.35
N GLU A 499 -7.18 -11.80 -27.76
CA GLU A 499 -8.29 -12.29 -26.90
C GLU A 499 -8.08 -13.74 -26.52
N PHE A 500 -7.76 -14.60 -27.49
CA PHE A 500 -7.50 -16.03 -27.25
C PHE A 500 -6.33 -16.22 -26.27
N ILE A 501 -5.19 -15.62 -26.55
CA ILE A 501 -4.00 -15.72 -25.70
C ILE A 501 -4.29 -15.20 -24.28
N SER A 502 -4.96 -14.07 -24.16
CA SER A 502 -5.26 -13.47 -22.85
C SER A 502 -6.20 -14.34 -22.01
N LEU A 503 -7.25 -14.88 -22.60
CA LEU A 503 -8.29 -15.63 -21.88
C LEU A 503 -7.89 -17.09 -21.61
N GLU A 504 -7.31 -17.77 -22.60
CA GLU A 504 -7.10 -19.21 -22.55
C GLU A 504 -5.66 -19.58 -22.13
N ILE A 505 -4.66 -18.79 -22.51
CA ILE A 505 -3.24 -19.12 -22.31
C ILE A 505 -2.61 -18.32 -21.17
N ALA A 506 -2.67 -17.00 -21.21
CA ALA A 506 -1.98 -16.11 -20.27
C ALA A 506 -2.70 -15.97 -18.90
N ASN A 507 -3.61 -16.88 -18.57
CA ASN A 507 -4.32 -16.88 -17.29
C ASN A 507 -3.47 -17.41 -16.11
N GLY A 508 -2.24 -17.87 -16.35
CA GLY A 508 -1.31 -18.36 -15.34
C GLY A 508 -1.63 -19.75 -14.76
N LYS A 509 -2.50 -20.53 -15.38
CA LYS A 509 -2.87 -21.87 -14.90
C LYS A 509 -1.93 -22.97 -15.36
N ARG A 510 -1.35 -22.84 -16.54
CA ARG A 510 -0.45 -23.81 -17.15
C ARG A 510 0.72 -23.09 -17.81
N LEU A 511 1.90 -23.68 -17.70
CA LEU A 511 3.14 -23.10 -18.20
C LEU A 511 3.47 -23.59 -19.62
N GLU A 512 3.06 -24.82 -19.96
CA GLU A 512 3.46 -25.50 -21.19
C GLU A 512 3.04 -24.73 -22.44
N GLU A 513 1.80 -24.27 -22.54
CA GLU A 513 1.32 -23.51 -23.70
C GLU A 513 2.07 -22.18 -23.84
N ILE A 514 2.32 -21.51 -22.71
CA ILE A 514 3.02 -20.21 -22.69
C ILE A 514 4.44 -20.37 -23.23
N ILE A 515 5.17 -21.34 -22.69
CA ILE A 515 6.58 -21.56 -23.02
C ILE A 515 6.74 -22.14 -24.43
N LEU A 516 5.85 -23.08 -24.82
CA LEU A 516 5.84 -23.61 -26.17
C LEU A 516 5.66 -22.51 -27.21
N LEU A 517 4.68 -21.63 -27.00
CA LEU A 517 4.43 -20.52 -27.92
C LEU A 517 5.60 -19.51 -27.93
N LYS A 518 6.15 -19.14 -26.78
CA LYS A 518 7.35 -18.26 -26.71
C LYS A 518 8.54 -18.87 -27.46
N TYR A 519 8.75 -20.17 -27.32
CA TYR A 519 9.84 -20.87 -28.00
C TYR A 519 9.64 -20.85 -29.53
N LEU A 520 8.44 -21.18 -29.98
CA LEU A 520 8.10 -21.20 -31.41
C LEU A 520 8.14 -19.82 -32.06
N LEU A 521 7.73 -18.77 -31.36
CA LEU A 521 7.87 -17.38 -31.85
C LEU A 521 9.34 -17.00 -32.08
N SER A 522 10.27 -17.59 -31.31
CA SER A 522 11.71 -17.33 -31.43
C SER A 522 12.42 -18.22 -32.44
N LEU A 523 12.19 -19.53 -32.38
CA LEU A 523 12.97 -20.55 -33.10
C LEU A 523 12.18 -21.30 -34.18
N LYS A 524 10.88 -20.99 -34.34
CA LYS A 524 9.96 -21.47 -35.35
C LYS A 524 9.54 -22.93 -35.23
N GLN A 525 10.39 -23.83 -34.74
CA GLN A 525 10.09 -25.25 -34.56
C GLN A 525 10.82 -25.86 -33.36
N ILE A 526 10.27 -26.93 -32.79
CA ILE A 526 10.88 -27.74 -31.74
C ILE A 526 10.33 -29.17 -31.79
N SER A 527 11.18 -30.18 -31.55
CA SER A 527 10.68 -31.55 -31.36
C SER A 527 10.06 -31.72 -29.97
N CYS A 528 9.06 -32.60 -29.86
CA CYS A 528 8.38 -32.89 -28.59
C CYS A 528 9.37 -33.25 -27.49
N ARG A 529 10.38 -34.05 -27.78
CA ARG A 529 11.41 -34.46 -26.82
C ARG A 529 12.26 -33.27 -26.34
N HIS A 530 12.72 -32.43 -27.27
CA HIS A 530 13.52 -31.25 -26.90
C HIS A 530 12.72 -30.26 -26.04
N PHE A 531 11.43 -30.11 -26.31
CA PHE A 531 10.59 -29.26 -25.48
C PHE A 531 10.45 -29.79 -24.04
N GLN A 532 10.23 -31.10 -23.88
CA GLN A 532 10.18 -31.73 -22.55
C GLN A 532 11.51 -31.58 -21.78
N GLU A 533 12.64 -31.76 -22.46
CA GLU A 533 13.96 -31.54 -21.87
C GLU A 533 14.18 -30.08 -21.49
N TYR A 534 13.72 -29.14 -22.32
CA TYR A 534 13.80 -27.70 -22.04
C TYR A 534 12.97 -27.32 -20.80
N MET A 535 11.73 -27.77 -20.71
CA MET A 535 10.86 -27.55 -19.56
C MET A 535 11.47 -28.06 -18.25
N TYR A 536 12.07 -29.24 -18.29
CA TYR A 536 12.74 -29.80 -17.12
C TYR A 536 13.99 -29.00 -16.73
N LYS A 537 14.84 -28.64 -17.69
CA LYS A 537 16.10 -27.93 -17.40
C LYS A 537 15.90 -26.51 -16.91
N VAL A 538 14.95 -25.78 -17.48
CA VAL A 538 14.76 -24.34 -17.21
C VAL A 538 13.79 -24.09 -16.08
N TYR A 539 12.69 -24.83 -16.04
CA TYR A 539 11.59 -24.61 -15.12
C TYR A 539 11.44 -25.69 -14.03
N ASN A 540 12.25 -26.76 -14.11
CA ASN A 540 12.12 -27.94 -13.25
C ASN A 540 10.73 -28.59 -13.30
N VAL A 541 10.08 -28.51 -14.46
CA VAL A 541 8.74 -29.05 -14.72
C VAL A 541 8.85 -30.30 -15.57
N ILE A 542 8.29 -31.42 -15.08
CA ILE A 542 8.20 -32.67 -15.85
C ILE A 542 6.92 -32.59 -16.68
N THR A 543 7.06 -32.40 -17.99
CA THR A 543 5.93 -32.37 -18.92
C THR A 543 5.70 -33.76 -19.47
N ALA A 544 4.61 -34.43 -19.04
CA ALA A 544 4.19 -35.72 -19.59
C ALA A 544 3.76 -35.58 -21.06
N LYS A 545 3.76 -36.68 -21.80
CA LYS A 545 3.32 -36.68 -23.21
C LYS A 545 1.88 -36.16 -23.35
N GLU A 546 1.00 -36.65 -22.52
CA GLU A 546 -0.43 -36.27 -22.50
C GLU A 546 -0.61 -34.77 -22.21
N THR A 547 0.25 -34.19 -21.37
CA THR A 547 0.26 -32.75 -21.07
C THR A 547 0.70 -31.96 -22.30
N LEU A 548 1.74 -32.40 -22.98
CA LEU A 548 2.21 -31.77 -24.22
C LEU A 548 1.16 -31.88 -25.34
N ASP A 549 0.57 -33.06 -25.53
CA ASP A 549 -0.51 -33.28 -26.51
C ASP A 549 -1.71 -32.36 -26.21
N SER A 550 -2.05 -32.19 -24.94
CA SER A 550 -3.10 -31.24 -24.53
C SER A 550 -2.73 -29.78 -24.84
N ALA A 551 -1.48 -29.37 -24.57
CA ALA A 551 -1.02 -28.03 -24.90
C ALA A 551 -1.07 -27.76 -26.42
N VAL A 552 -0.65 -28.73 -27.21
CA VAL A 552 -0.70 -28.65 -28.66
C VAL A 552 -2.15 -28.56 -29.15
N ASN A 553 -3.07 -29.35 -28.59
CA ASN A 553 -4.49 -29.30 -28.96
C ASN A 553 -5.13 -27.95 -28.63
N VAL A 554 -4.72 -27.29 -27.54
CA VAL A 554 -5.20 -25.96 -27.20
C VAL A 554 -4.66 -24.92 -28.20
N LEU A 555 -3.36 -24.91 -28.48
CA LEU A 555 -2.74 -23.94 -29.38
C LEU A 555 -3.11 -24.17 -30.87
N SER A 556 -3.47 -25.38 -31.26
CA SER A 556 -4.01 -25.69 -32.61
C SER A 556 -5.52 -25.50 -32.75
N LEU A 557 -6.20 -25.05 -31.66
CA LEU A 557 -7.65 -24.93 -31.52
C LEU A 557 -8.45 -26.26 -31.61
N HIS A 558 -7.81 -27.43 -31.71
CA HIS A 558 -8.48 -28.73 -31.75
C HIS A 558 -9.18 -29.10 -30.43
N PHE A 559 -8.82 -28.47 -29.34
CA PHE A 559 -9.48 -28.64 -28.04
C PHE A 559 -10.89 -28.02 -28.02
N PHE A 560 -11.14 -27.02 -28.84
CA PHE A 560 -12.37 -26.23 -28.81
C PHE A 560 -13.43 -26.83 -29.76
N LYS A 561 -14.70 -26.69 -29.39
CA LYS A 561 -15.81 -26.99 -30.31
C LYS A 561 -15.85 -25.94 -31.43
N ASP A 562 -16.40 -26.32 -32.60
CA ASP A 562 -16.43 -25.46 -33.80
C ASP A 562 -16.90 -24.01 -33.52
N ASN A 563 -17.97 -23.84 -32.72
CA ASN A 563 -18.49 -22.52 -32.39
C ASN A 563 -17.49 -21.66 -31.54
N ASP A 564 -16.73 -22.29 -30.66
CA ASP A 564 -15.75 -21.61 -29.83
C ASP A 564 -14.45 -21.33 -30.62
N ALA A 565 -14.05 -22.24 -31.50
CA ALA A 565 -12.95 -22.04 -32.43
C ALA A 565 -13.23 -20.87 -33.42
N GLN A 566 -14.47 -20.75 -33.92
CA GLN A 566 -14.91 -19.64 -34.76
C GLN A 566 -14.81 -18.29 -34.04
N LYS A 567 -15.07 -18.23 -32.74
CA LYS A 567 -14.93 -17.05 -31.92
C LYS A 567 -13.51 -16.48 -32.00
N TYR A 568 -12.49 -17.34 -32.04
CA TYR A 568 -11.08 -16.99 -32.15
C TYR A 568 -10.53 -16.97 -33.58
N GLY A 569 -11.40 -17.12 -34.60
CA GLY A 569 -11.04 -16.97 -36.01
C GLY A 569 -10.57 -18.21 -36.71
N ASN A 570 -10.68 -19.39 -36.11
CA ASN A 570 -10.22 -20.69 -36.63
C ASN A 570 -8.72 -20.72 -37.02
N LEU A 571 -7.92 -19.85 -36.43
CA LEU A 571 -6.52 -19.66 -36.78
C LEU A 571 -5.65 -20.57 -35.91
N SER A 572 -5.17 -21.70 -36.48
CA SER A 572 -4.24 -22.58 -35.78
C SER A 572 -2.90 -21.87 -35.55
N LEU A 573 -2.53 -21.67 -34.28
CA LEU A 573 -1.27 -20.99 -33.95
C LEU A 573 -0.04 -21.85 -34.19
N ILE A 574 -0.23 -23.19 -34.18
CA ILE A 574 0.84 -24.17 -34.35
C ILE A 574 0.38 -25.32 -35.22
N LYS A 575 1.33 -26.09 -35.77
CA LYS A 575 1.11 -27.32 -36.53
C LYS A 575 2.08 -28.40 -36.04
N ILE A 576 1.70 -29.67 -36.25
CA ILE A 576 2.62 -30.82 -36.03
C ILE A 576 2.99 -31.39 -37.38
N GLU A 577 4.28 -31.55 -37.63
CA GLU A 577 4.85 -32.20 -38.81
C GLU A 577 5.98 -33.14 -38.37
N ASN A 578 5.84 -34.46 -38.64
CA ASN A 578 6.88 -35.45 -38.36
C ASN A 578 7.45 -35.43 -36.94
N ASP A 579 6.59 -35.32 -35.90
CA ASP A 579 6.96 -35.24 -34.48
C ASP A 579 7.59 -33.88 -34.04
N ASP A 580 7.69 -32.93 -34.97
CA ASP A 580 8.06 -31.56 -34.67
C ASP A 580 6.84 -30.64 -34.53
N ILE A 581 6.88 -29.74 -33.55
CA ILE A 581 5.89 -28.69 -33.36
C ILE A 581 6.43 -27.43 -34.06
N ILE A 582 5.63 -26.90 -34.97
CA ILE A 582 6.02 -25.77 -35.83
C ILE A 582 5.03 -24.64 -35.66
N ILE A 583 5.53 -23.39 -35.71
CA ILE A 583 4.68 -22.19 -35.69
C ILE A 583 3.74 -22.16 -36.94
N GLY A 584 2.50 -21.75 -36.75
CA GLY A 584 1.57 -21.53 -37.87
C GLY A 584 2.02 -20.35 -38.75
N SER A 585 2.02 -20.55 -40.07
CA SER A 585 2.46 -19.53 -41.03
C SER A 585 1.69 -18.18 -40.90
N GLU A 586 0.40 -18.27 -40.55
CA GLU A 586 -0.44 -17.10 -40.35
C GLU A 586 -0.05 -16.33 -39.09
N LEU A 587 0.20 -17.02 -37.98
CA LEU A 587 0.70 -16.37 -36.75
C LEU A 587 2.09 -15.75 -37.00
N GLU A 588 2.96 -16.44 -37.72
CA GLU A 588 4.27 -15.93 -38.07
C GLU A 588 4.18 -14.63 -38.86
N ALA A 589 3.30 -14.54 -39.85
CA ALA A 589 3.06 -13.35 -40.64
C ALA A 589 2.47 -12.19 -39.79
N LEU A 590 1.53 -12.49 -38.92
CA LEU A 590 0.92 -11.50 -38.01
C LEU A 590 1.92 -10.97 -36.97
N TYR A 591 2.86 -11.80 -36.54
CA TYR A 591 3.89 -11.44 -35.55
C TYR A 591 4.93 -10.43 -36.07
N GLU A 592 5.00 -10.18 -37.38
CA GLU A 592 5.82 -9.11 -37.97
C GLU A 592 5.30 -7.70 -37.63
N ASN A 593 4.02 -7.58 -37.25
CA ASN A 593 3.48 -6.31 -36.75
C ASN A 593 4.03 -6.00 -35.37
N LYS A 594 4.79 -4.93 -35.25
CA LYS A 594 5.46 -4.52 -33.99
C LYS A 594 4.51 -4.29 -32.82
N GLU A 595 3.34 -3.71 -33.09
CA GLU A 595 2.34 -3.46 -32.05
C GLU A 595 1.76 -4.77 -31.54
N PHE A 596 1.38 -5.67 -32.42
CA PHE A 596 0.89 -7.00 -32.07
C PHE A 596 1.93 -7.80 -31.27
N LYS A 597 3.17 -7.82 -31.78
CA LYS A 597 4.30 -8.46 -31.10
C LYS A 597 4.44 -7.99 -29.66
N ASN A 598 4.42 -6.68 -29.43
CA ASN A 598 4.56 -6.11 -28.08
C ASN A 598 3.45 -6.58 -27.14
N TYR A 599 2.19 -6.59 -27.57
CA TYR A 599 1.07 -7.05 -26.74
C TYR A 599 1.08 -8.56 -26.52
N LEU A 600 1.47 -9.34 -27.54
CA LEU A 600 1.56 -10.80 -27.43
C LEU A 600 2.69 -11.21 -26.47
N ASP A 601 3.88 -10.64 -26.66
CA ASP A 601 5.05 -10.92 -25.80
C ASP A 601 4.77 -10.53 -24.34
N ASP A 602 4.10 -9.39 -24.11
CA ASP A 602 3.71 -8.92 -22.78
C ASP A 602 2.69 -9.86 -22.12
N ALA A 603 1.66 -10.29 -22.86
CA ALA A 603 0.66 -11.23 -22.34
C ALA A 603 1.30 -12.58 -21.95
N LEU A 604 2.20 -13.10 -22.78
CA LEU A 604 2.92 -14.35 -22.48
C LEU A 604 3.88 -14.19 -21.30
N ALA A 605 4.60 -13.07 -21.22
CA ALA A 605 5.48 -12.76 -20.08
C ALA A 605 4.70 -12.62 -18.77
N TYR A 606 3.55 -11.96 -18.81
CA TYR A 606 2.64 -11.87 -17.67
C TYR A 606 2.15 -13.25 -17.22
N GLY A 607 1.66 -14.08 -18.15
CA GLY A 607 1.16 -15.43 -17.84
C GLY A 607 2.23 -16.31 -17.20
N GLU A 608 3.48 -16.25 -17.69
CA GLU A 608 4.62 -16.95 -17.12
C GLU A 608 4.94 -16.47 -15.70
N GLN A 609 5.05 -15.17 -15.49
CA GLN A 609 5.34 -14.61 -14.16
C GLN A 609 4.23 -14.94 -13.16
N ARG A 610 2.98 -14.88 -13.58
CA ARG A 610 1.84 -15.26 -12.75
C ARG A 610 1.89 -16.74 -12.35
N PHE A 611 2.17 -17.63 -13.30
CA PHE A 611 2.32 -19.06 -13.01
C PHE A 611 3.45 -19.28 -12.00
N LEU A 612 4.62 -18.70 -12.23
CA LEU A 612 5.76 -18.83 -11.32
C LEU A 612 5.46 -18.29 -9.93
N ALA A 613 4.75 -17.17 -9.81
CA ALA A 613 4.35 -16.62 -8.51
C ALA A 613 3.35 -17.53 -7.77
N ASP A 614 2.39 -18.13 -8.50
CA ASP A 614 1.36 -19.00 -7.91
C ASP A 614 1.89 -20.40 -7.58
N TYR A 615 2.85 -20.91 -8.35
CA TYR A 615 3.35 -22.29 -8.28
C TYR A 615 4.87 -22.38 -8.00
N ASP A 616 5.52 -21.34 -7.46
CA ASP A 616 6.93 -21.41 -7.06
C ASP A 616 7.12 -22.53 -6.01
N PRO A 617 7.98 -23.54 -6.29
CA PRO A 617 8.22 -24.65 -5.36
C PRO A 617 8.67 -24.20 -3.97
N LYS A 618 9.30 -23.02 -3.84
CA LYS A 618 9.70 -22.44 -2.56
C LYS A 618 8.51 -22.08 -1.66
N ASN A 619 7.33 -21.86 -2.26
CA ASN A 619 6.11 -21.54 -1.56
C ASN A 619 5.27 -22.79 -1.23
N TYR A 620 5.74 -23.98 -1.61
CA TYR A 620 5.04 -25.25 -1.39
C TYR A 620 5.78 -26.13 -0.39
N TYR A 621 5.03 -26.71 0.54
CA TYR A 621 5.49 -27.73 1.47
C TYR A 621 4.60 -28.96 1.30
N HIS A 622 5.19 -30.10 0.89
CA HIS A 622 4.46 -31.34 0.60
C HIS A 622 3.25 -31.17 -0.34
N GLY A 623 3.39 -30.33 -1.39
CA GLY A 623 2.33 -30.07 -2.36
C GLY A 623 1.33 -28.98 -1.96
N PHE A 624 1.47 -28.42 -0.75
CA PHE A 624 0.63 -27.32 -0.27
C PHE A 624 1.40 -26.01 -0.27
N LYS A 625 0.79 -24.96 -0.80
CA LYS A 625 1.37 -23.60 -0.76
C LYS A 625 1.44 -23.15 0.69
N LEU A 626 2.60 -22.68 1.12
CA LEU A 626 2.78 -22.14 2.46
C LEU A 626 1.76 -21.00 2.68
N TYR A 627 1.00 -21.07 3.76
CA TYR A 627 -0.12 -20.16 4.07
C TYR A 627 -1.29 -20.18 3.06
N GLY A 628 -1.40 -21.20 2.21
CA GLY A 628 -2.54 -21.42 1.32
C GLY A 628 -3.78 -21.89 2.09
N SER A 629 -4.98 -21.58 1.57
CA SER A 629 -6.24 -22.13 2.05
C SER A 629 -6.64 -23.33 1.20
N TYR A 630 -6.95 -24.44 1.88
CA TYR A 630 -7.32 -25.68 1.24
C TYR A 630 -8.66 -26.16 1.79
N THR A 631 -9.48 -26.72 0.92
CA THR A 631 -10.70 -27.39 1.32
C THR A 631 -10.39 -28.86 1.63
N ARG A 632 -11.33 -29.56 2.30
CA ARG A 632 -11.20 -31.02 2.57
C ARG A 632 -11.06 -31.84 1.27
N LYS A 633 -11.44 -31.29 0.11
CA LYS A 633 -11.29 -31.96 -1.19
C LYS A 633 -9.90 -31.73 -1.80
N ASP A 634 -9.17 -30.73 -1.35
CA ASP A 634 -7.83 -30.40 -1.84
C ASP A 634 -6.75 -31.16 -1.04
N ALA A 635 -7.12 -31.69 0.13
CA ALA A 635 -6.28 -32.53 1.00
C ALA A 635 -6.52 -34.01 0.74
#